data_976bf2cb91f0d51ec2ef6095b47390d9
#
_entry.id   976bf2cb91f0d51ec2ef6095b47390d9
#
_cell.length_a   1.000
_cell.length_b   1.000
_cell.length_c   1.000
_cell.angle_alpha   90.00
_cell.angle_beta   90.00
_cell.angle_gamma   90.00
#
_symmetry.space_group_name_H-M   'P 1'
#
loop_
_entity.id
_entity.type
_entity.pdbx_description
1 polymer ?
#
loop_
_entity_poly.entity_id
_entity_poly.type
_entity_poly.pdbx_seq_one_letter_code
_entity_poly.pdbx_strand_id
1 'polypeptide(L)'
;MKRGHVTVVLPDQGNRPTGTHQDLTDAKTWIQRLERPERIPGLRIDDVVARLELKPGDVVADIGSGVGAFAIPFAKAVAPQGKVLAVDILPGLLEYVSEKAKRENVTNLQTTLAKPDDPGMPKNCLDVAFFHNVFHNANDRQAYLEALVGSVKPGGRVAIVEQEFNDPIAKRWDPPEDRITKDQVNAWMANVGFQLVGEFDIFQGENNPKGAGMPERWFVVYSRISASDR
;
A
#
# COMPACT_ATOMS: atom_id res chain seq x y z
N MET A 1 -29.72 -17.48 -9.26
CA MET A 1 -28.48 -16.67 -9.37
C MET A 1 -27.52 -17.13 -8.29
N LYS A 2 -26.47 -17.87 -8.66
CA LYS A 2 -25.42 -18.30 -7.71
C LYS A 2 -24.51 -17.10 -7.44
N ARG A 3 -24.43 -16.66 -6.20
CA ARG A 3 -23.43 -15.66 -5.77
C ARG A 3 -22.05 -16.32 -5.86
N GLY A 4 -21.24 -15.89 -6.81
CA GLY A 4 -19.85 -16.33 -6.90
C GLY A 4 -19.09 -15.86 -5.65
N HIS A 5 -18.56 -16.80 -4.90
CA HIS A 5 -17.59 -16.49 -3.84
C HIS A 5 -16.27 -16.14 -4.54
N VAL A 6 -15.84 -14.90 -4.44
CA VAL A 6 -14.49 -14.49 -4.83
C VAL A 6 -13.55 -15.00 -3.75
N THR A 7 -12.82 -16.05 -4.04
CA THR A 7 -11.77 -16.56 -3.15
C THR A 7 -10.52 -15.69 -3.39
N VAL A 8 -10.27 -14.74 -2.51
CA VAL A 8 -8.99 -14.02 -2.48
C VAL A 8 -7.96 -15.01 -1.92
N VAL A 9 -7.14 -15.57 -2.78
CA VAL A 9 -6.01 -16.42 -2.38
C VAL A 9 -4.88 -15.49 -1.93
N LEU A 10 -4.72 -15.33 -0.62
CA LEU A 10 -3.58 -14.63 -0.04
C LEU A 10 -2.40 -15.61 0.09
N PRO A 11 -1.17 -15.19 -0.27
CA PRO A 11 0.00 -16.07 -0.25
C PRO A 11 0.43 -16.51 1.14
N ASP A 12 1.03 -17.71 1.25
CA ASP A 12 1.50 -18.29 2.52
C ASP A 12 2.72 -17.53 3.05
N GLN A 13 2.59 -16.93 4.21
CA GLN A 13 3.60 -16.09 4.83
C GLN A 13 4.31 -16.83 5.98
N GLY A 14 4.95 -17.94 5.71
CA GLY A 14 5.95 -18.70 6.48
C GLY A 14 5.89 -18.79 8.01
N ASN A 15 4.87 -18.30 8.65
CA ASN A 15 4.50 -18.52 10.05
C ASN A 15 2.99 -18.34 10.21
N ARG A 16 2.25 -18.78 9.19
CA ARG A 16 0.80 -18.79 9.25
C ARG A 16 0.35 -19.79 10.30
N PRO A 17 -0.65 -19.45 11.09
CA PRO A 17 -1.47 -20.49 11.71
C PRO A 17 -1.90 -21.43 10.59
N THR A 18 -1.79 -22.75 10.80
CA THR A 18 -2.32 -23.79 9.91
C THR A 18 -3.86 -23.75 9.92
N GLY A 19 -4.42 -22.57 9.61
CA GLY A 19 -5.84 -22.32 9.50
C GLY A 19 -6.29 -22.39 8.05
N THR A 20 -7.54 -22.70 7.84
CA THR A 20 -8.19 -22.70 6.54
C THR A 20 -8.17 -21.29 5.93
N HIS A 21 -8.30 -21.15 4.61
CA HIS A 21 -8.38 -19.85 3.90
C HIS A 21 -9.35 -18.83 4.53
N GLN A 22 -10.30 -19.30 5.34
CA GLN A 22 -11.25 -18.49 6.08
C GLN A 22 -10.58 -17.64 7.17
N ASP A 23 -9.49 -18.11 7.79
CA ASP A 23 -8.79 -17.39 8.87
C ASP A 23 -7.97 -16.18 8.34
N LEU A 24 -7.59 -16.19 7.06
CA LEU A 24 -6.83 -15.11 6.43
C LEU A 24 -7.71 -13.93 5.98
N THR A 25 -9.02 -14.10 5.96
CA THR A 25 -9.99 -13.04 5.70
C THR A 25 -10.52 -12.40 6.99
N ASP A 26 -10.11 -12.92 8.16
CA ASP A 26 -10.50 -12.37 9.45
C ASP A 26 -9.65 -11.14 9.80
N ALA A 27 -10.30 -9.98 9.87
CA ALA A 27 -9.68 -8.73 10.26
C ALA A 27 -8.96 -8.81 11.61
N LYS A 28 -9.47 -9.58 12.57
CA LYS A 28 -8.87 -9.74 13.89
C LYS A 28 -7.47 -10.35 13.82
N THR A 29 -7.30 -11.39 13.03
CA THR A 29 -6.00 -12.03 12.80
C THR A 29 -5.02 -11.07 12.16
N TRP A 30 -5.48 -10.29 11.16
CA TRP A 30 -4.66 -9.25 10.53
C TRP A 30 -4.27 -8.14 11.51
N ILE A 31 -5.20 -7.64 12.32
CA ILE A 31 -4.92 -6.62 13.35
C ILE A 31 -3.83 -7.12 14.29
N GLN A 32 -3.98 -8.32 14.86
CA GLN A 32 -3.00 -8.91 15.78
C GLN A 32 -1.61 -9.02 15.15
N ARG A 33 -1.54 -9.36 13.87
CA ARG A 33 -0.28 -9.50 13.14
C ARG A 33 0.34 -8.16 12.81
N LEU A 34 -0.45 -7.21 12.30
CA LEU A 34 0.04 -5.92 11.80
C LEU A 34 0.37 -4.93 12.92
N GLU A 35 -0.21 -5.08 14.12
CA GLU A 35 0.05 -4.26 15.31
C GLU A 35 1.22 -4.78 16.16
N ARG A 36 1.95 -5.80 15.73
CA ARG A 36 3.10 -6.30 16.48
C ARG A 36 4.16 -5.20 16.65
N PRO A 37 4.60 -4.92 17.90
CA PRO A 37 5.60 -3.87 18.15
C PRO A 37 6.90 -4.07 17.38
N GLU A 38 7.32 -5.32 17.17
CA GLU A 38 8.56 -5.68 16.47
C GLU A 38 8.54 -5.25 14.99
N ARG A 39 7.34 -5.13 14.41
CA ARG A 39 7.15 -4.74 13.02
C ARG A 39 7.37 -3.25 12.80
N ILE A 40 7.04 -2.41 13.78
CA ILE A 40 6.99 -0.95 13.63
C ILE A 40 8.34 -0.36 13.19
N PRO A 41 9.50 -0.71 13.81
CA PRO A 41 10.79 -0.19 13.34
C PRO A 41 11.08 -0.53 11.88
N GLY A 42 10.64 -1.73 11.43
CA GLY A 42 10.82 -2.18 10.05
C GLY A 42 10.00 -1.40 9.03
N LEU A 43 8.95 -0.69 9.43
CA LEU A 43 8.14 0.12 8.52
C LEU A 43 8.83 1.44 8.11
N ARG A 44 9.77 1.95 8.90
CA ARG A 44 10.47 3.22 8.65
C ARG A 44 9.51 4.36 8.28
N ILE A 45 8.46 4.49 9.06
CA ILE A 45 7.32 5.38 8.74
C ILE A 45 7.78 6.82 8.49
N ASP A 46 8.62 7.36 9.38
CA ASP A 46 9.10 8.74 9.28
C ASP A 46 9.95 8.97 8.01
N ASP A 47 10.79 7.99 7.65
CA ASP A 47 11.57 8.05 6.42
C ASP A 47 10.69 8.02 5.16
N VAL A 48 9.65 7.17 5.16
CA VAL A 48 8.68 7.10 4.06
C VAL A 48 7.94 8.42 3.93
N VAL A 49 7.41 8.96 5.04
CA VAL A 49 6.72 10.26 5.06
C VAL A 49 7.63 11.37 4.52
N ALA A 50 8.89 11.41 4.95
CA ALA A 50 9.86 12.40 4.48
C ALA A 50 10.14 12.29 2.99
N ARG A 51 10.28 11.06 2.44
CA ARG A 51 10.54 10.83 1.00
C ARG A 51 9.34 11.10 0.12
N LEU A 52 8.14 11.01 0.66
CA LEU A 52 6.92 11.37 -0.08
C LEU A 52 6.73 12.87 -0.21
N GLU A 53 7.44 13.70 0.56
CA GLU A 53 7.35 15.17 0.49
C GLU A 53 5.88 15.65 0.48
N LEU A 54 5.08 15.09 1.37
CA LEU A 54 3.66 15.44 1.49
C LEU A 54 3.50 16.89 1.94
N LYS A 55 2.50 17.57 1.40
CA LYS A 55 2.23 18.98 1.70
C LYS A 55 0.87 19.13 2.39
N PRO A 56 0.71 20.14 3.25
CA PRO A 56 -0.60 20.53 3.73
C PRO A 56 -1.56 20.79 2.57
N GLY A 57 -2.70 20.11 2.57
CA GLY A 57 -3.67 20.19 1.48
C GLY A 57 -3.65 19.01 0.50
N ASP A 58 -2.62 18.16 0.50
CA ASP A 58 -2.58 16.97 -0.36
C ASP A 58 -3.71 15.99 -0.01
N VAL A 59 -4.22 15.32 -1.03
CA VAL A 59 -5.11 14.17 -0.92
C VAL A 59 -4.31 12.90 -1.17
N VAL A 60 -4.18 12.06 -0.16
CA VAL A 60 -3.38 10.84 -0.18
C VAL A 60 -4.27 9.62 -0.04
N ALA A 61 -4.07 8.60 -0.87
CA ALA A 61 -4.64 7.27 -0.66
C ALA A 61 -3.56 6.31 -0.13
N ASP A 62 -3.81 5.69 1.04
CA ASP A 62 -3.05 4.56 1.56
C ASP A 62 -3.77 3.28 1.14
N ILE A 63 -3.28 2.61 0.09
CA ILE A 63 -3.94 1.48 -0.56
C ILE A 63 -3.43 0.18 0.05
N GLY A 64 -4.37 -0.65 0.54
CA GLY A 64 -4.07 -1.76 1.43
C GLY A 64 -3.62 -1.26 2.80
N SER A 65 -4.37 -0.30 3.35
CA SER A 65 -4.00 0.45 4.56
C SER A 65 -3.83 -0.43 5.81
N GLY A 66 -4.39 -1.64 5.81
CA GLY A 66 -4.32 -2.56 6.92
C GLY A 66 -4.80 -1.91 8.23
N VAL A 67 -3.91 -1.77 9.20
CA VAL A 67 -4.19 -1.14 10.51
C VAL A 67 -3.91 0.37 10.53
N GLY A 68 -3.71 1.00 9.38
CA GLY A 68 -3.48 2.43 9.25
C GLY A 68 -2.09 2.90 9.71
N ALA A 69 -1.09 2.02 9.62
CA ALA A 69 0.27 2.33 10.04
C ALA A 69 0.87 3.54 9.29
N PHE A 70 0.50 3.73 8.04
CA PHE A 70 0.87 4.89 7.23
C PHE A 70 -0.26 5.92 7.13
N ALA A 71 -1.53 5.50 7.05
CA ALA A 71 -2.66 6.40 6.91
C ALA A 71 -2.70 7.49 8.01
N ILE A 72 -2.45 7.13 9.27
CA ILE A 72 -2.44 8.07 10.40
C ILE A 72 -1.29 9.10 10.29
N PRO A 73 -0.02 8.70 10.09
CA PRO A 73 1.08 9.64 9.84
C PRO A 73 0.85 10.54 8.62
N PHE A 74 0.33 9.99 7.51
CA PHE A 74 0.01 10.79 6.33
C PHE A 74 -1.05 11.86 6.64
N ALA A 75 -2.11 11.49 7.38
CA ALA A 75 -3.14 12.43 7.77
C ALA A 75 -2.59 13.59 8.61
N LYS A 76 -1.64 13.32 9.51
CA LYS A 76 -0.92 14.36 10.26
C LYS A 76 -0.08 15.24 9.35
N ALA A 77 0.62 14.64 8.36
CA ALA A 77 1.51 15.37 7.45
C ALA A 77 0.76 16.32 6.49
N VAL A 78 -0.45 15.94 6.03
CA VAL A 78 -1.23 16.76 5.09
C VAL A 78 -2.20 17.73 5.76
N ALA A 79 -2.30 17.72 7.09
CA ALA A 79 -3.18 18.63 7.86
C ALA A 79 -2.74 20.11 7.70
N PRO A 80 -3.67 21.09 7.90
CA PRO A 80 -5.07 20.90 8.24
C PRO A 80 -6.02 20.70 7.04
N GLN A 81 -5.64 21.10 5.81
CA GLN A 81 -6.52 21.11 4.64
C GLN A 81 -6.51 19.81 3.83
N GLY A 82 -5.47 18.98 4.01
CA GLY A 82 -5.33 17.73 3.29
C GLY A 82 -6.18 16.60 3.87
N LYS A 83 -6.31 15.54 3.10
CA LYS A 83 -7.16 14.40 3.41
C LYS A 83 -6.45 13.09 3.10
N VAL A 84 -6.69 12.07 3.92
CA VAL A 84 -6.25 10.71 3.66
C VAL A 84 -7.43 9.78 3.45
N LEU A 85 -7.33 8.95 2.42
CA LEU A 85 -8.22 7.83 2.16
C LEU A 85 -7.46 6.55 2.56
N ALA A 86 -7.88 5.91 3.64
CA ALA A 86 -7.43 4.58 4.01
C ALA A 86 -8.27 3.55 3.24
N VAL A 87 -7.64 2.89 2.28
CA VAL A 87 -8.31 2.01 1.31
C VAL A 87 -7.96 0.56 1.63
N ASP A 88 -8.94 -0.30 1.81
CA ASP A 88 -8.72 -1.74 2.03
C ASP A 88 -9.92 -2.55 1.52
N ILE A 89 -9.72 -3.85 1.28
CA ILE A 89 -10.77 -4.78 0.88
C ILE A 89 -11.48 -5.44 2.06
N LEU A 90 -10.93 -5.32 3.27
CA LEU A 90 -11.47 -5.92 4.50
C LEU A 90 -12.20 -4.87 5.35
N PRO A 91 -13.53 -4.93 5.45
CA PRO A 91 -14.31 -3.94 6.22
C PRO A 91 -13.87 -3.82 7.68
N GLY A 92 -13.50 -4.92 8.33
CA GLY A 92 -13.08 -4.92 9.72
C GLY A 92 -11.73 -4.22 9.96
N LEU A 93 -10.83 -4.16 8.96
CA LEU A 93 -9.63 -3.33 9.03
C LEU A 93 -9.97 -1.85 8.92
N LEU A 94 -10.87 -1.49 8.04
CA LEU A 94 -11.34 -0.11 7.88
C LEU A 94 -12.04 0.41 9.13
N GLU A 95 -12.85 -0.43 9.78
CA GLU A 95 -13.46 -0.12 11.07
C GLU A 95 -12.39 0.13 12.14
N TYR A 96 -11.39 -0.77 12.22
CA TYR A 96 -10.25 -0.60 13.13
C TYR A 96 -9.50 0.73 12.89
N VAL A 97 -9.20 1.06 11.63
CA VAL A 97 -8.52 2.32 11.27
C VAL A 97 -9.37 3.54 11.67
N SER A 98 -10.68 3.49 11.43
CA SER A 98 -11.61 4.56 11.82
C SER A 98 -11.58 4.79 13.34
N GLU A 99 -11.65 3.73 14.13
CA GLU A 99 -11.58 3.83 15.59
C GLU A 99 -10.19 4.31 16.07
N LYS A 100 -9.13 3.87 15.44
CA LYS A 100 -7.76 4.33 15.73
C LYS A 100 -7.61 5.82 15.45
N ALA A 101 -8.12 6.30 14.30
CA ALA A 101 -8.12 7.71 13.95
C ALA A 101 -8.86 8.57 15.00
N LYS A 102 -10.03 8.12 15.47
CA LYS A 102 -10.78 8.80 16.53
C LYS A 102 -9.98 8.87 17.83
N ARG A 103 -9.36 7.77 18.26
CA ARG A 103 -8.52 7.73 19.49
C ARG A 103 -7.33 8.68 19.41
N GLU A 104 -6.77 8.86 18.20
CA GLU A 104 -5.62 9.74 17.97
C GLU A 104 -6.01 11.18 17.57
N ASN A 105 -7.30 11.51 17.60
CA ASN A 105 -7.84 12.81 17.21
C ASN A 105 -7.50 13.21 15.76
N VAL A 106 -7.39 12.23 14.88
CA VAL A 106 -7.17 12.44 13.44
C VAL A 106 -8.53 12.57 12.76
N THR A 107 -8.87 13.77 12.29
CA THR A 107 -10.21 14.11 11.76
C THR A 107 -10.27 14.16 10.23
N ASN A 108 -9.12 14.19 9.57
CA ASN A 108 -8.98 14.30 8.11
C ASN A 108 -8.66 12.95 7.42
N LEU A 109 -8.98 11.83 8.08
CA LEU A 109 -8.86 10.48 7.53
C LEU A 109 -10.26 9.92 7.27
N GLN A 110 -10.45 9.31 6.10
CA GLN A 110 -11.66 8.58 5.71
C GLN A 110 -11.29 7.18 5.27
N THR A 111 -12.15 6.22 5.53
CA THR A 111 -11.99 4.83 5.08
C THR A 111 -12.76 4.59 3.79
N THR A 112 -12.21 3.78 2.89
CA THR A 112 -12.81 3.42 1.61
C THR A 112 -12.72 1.92 1.40
N LEU A 113 -13.87 1.25 1.25
CA LEU A 113 -13.92 -0.16 0.91
C LEU A 113 -13.69 -0.32 -0.59
N ALA A 114 -12.56 -0.95 -0.94
CA ALA A 114 -12.18 -1.24 -2.32
C ALA A 114 -12.64 -2.63 -2.75
N LYS A 115 -12.55 -2.88 -4.06
CA LYS A 115 -12.59 -4.22 -4.65
C LYS A 115 -11.17 -4.69 -4.95
N PRO A 116 -10.94 -6.01 -5.10
CA PRO A 116 -9.61 -6.53 -5.43
C PRO A 116 -9.01 -6.01 -6.74
N ASP A 117 -9.85 -5.59 -7.67
CA ASP A 117 -9.52 -5.13 -9.03
C ASP A 117 -9.78 -3.63 -9.25
N ASP A 118 -10.33 -2.92 -8.26
CA ASP A 118 -10.68 -1.51 -8.37
C ASP A 118 -10.54 -0.79 -7.01
N PRO A 119 -9.66 0.19 -6.89
CA PRO A 119 -9.51 0.98 -5.66
C PRO A 119 -10.75 1.84 -5.33
N GLY A 120 -11.70 1.97 -6.23
CA GLY A 120 -13.01 2.62 -5.99
C GLY A 120 -12.93 4.12 -5.75
N MET A 121 -11.95 4.81 -6.32
CA MET A 121 -11.73 6.23 -6.02
C MET A 121 -12.23 7.17 -7.14
N PRO A 122 -12.65 8.41 -6.78
CA PRO A 122 -13.06 9.40 -7.77
C PRO A 122 -11.92 9.78 -8.72
N LYS A 123 -12.28 10.24 -9.92
CA LYS A 123 -11.30 10.71 -10.91
C LYS A 123 -10.58 11.99 -10.45
N ASN A 124 -9.28 12.08 -10.76
CA ASN A 124 -8.43 13.26 -10.52
C ASN A 124 -8.52 13.80 -9.09
N CYS A 125 -8.61 12.93 -8.10
CA CYS A 125 -8.73 13.35 -6.70
C CYS A 125 -7.42 13.23 -5.90
N LEU A 126 -6.48 12.37 -6.32
CA LEU A 126 -5.29 12.05 -5.55
C LEU A 126 -4.07 12.87 -5.98
N ASP A 127 -3.38 13.44 -5.00
CA ASP A 127 -2.03 13.96 -5.15
C ASP A 127 -0.99 12.83 -5.01
N VAL A 128 -1.26 11.87 -4.11
CA VAL A 128 -0.41 10.68 -3.91
C VAL A 128 -1.28 9.44 -3.70
N ALA A 129 -0.94 8.34 -4.38
CA ALA A 129 -1.37 6.98 -4.05
C ALA A 129 -0.16 6.21 -3.52
N PHE A 130 -0.30 5.57 -2.37
CA PHE A 130 0.77 4.84 -1.68
C PHE A 130 0.41 3.37 -1.51
N PHE A 131 1.36 2.49 -1.77
CA PHE A 131 1.29 1.05 -1.56
C PHE A 131 2.45 0.57 -0.70
N HIS A 132 2.17 -0.24 0.30
CA HIS A 132 3.22 -0.88 1.10
C HIS A 132 2.96 -2.37 1.27
N ASN A 133 3.73 -3.21 0.58
CA ASN A 133 3.60 -4.67 0.59
C ASN A 133 2.17 -5.14 0.33
N VAL A 134 1.56 -4.63 -0.73
CA VAL A 134 0.17 -4.94 -1.08
C VAL A 134 -0.06 -5.05 -2.58
N PHE A 135 0.72 -4.34 -3.40
CA PHE A 135 0.50 -4.30 -4.86
C PHE A 135 0.69 -5.68 -5.51
N HIS A 136 1.58 -6.50 -4.96
CA HIS A 136 1.77 -7.89 -5.39
C HIS A 136 0.50 -8.76 -5.27
N ASN A 137 -0.46 -8.40 -4.42
CA ASN A 137 -1.72 -9.12 -4.24
C ASN A 137 -2.77 -8.83 -5.33
N ALA A 138 -2.56 -7.83 -6.19
CA ALA A 138 -3.48 -7.55 -7.28
C ALA A 138 -3.45 -8.69 -8.31
N ASN A 139 -4.63 -9.25 -8.65
CA ASN A 139 -4.74 -10.37 -9.60
C ASN A 139 -4.29 -9.97 -11.01
N ASP A 140 -4.75 -8.83 -11.49
CA ASP A 140 -4.32 -8.20 -12.74
C ASP A 140 -3.73 -6.82 -12.41
N ARG A 141 -2.41 -6.77 -12.29
CA ARG A 141 -1.67 -5.57 -11.85
C ARG A 141 -1.76 -4.44 -12.87
N GLN A 142 -1.77 -4.78 -14.16
CA GLN A 142 -1.91 -3.80 -15.24
C GLN A 142 -3.32 -3.17 -15.22
N ALA A 143 -4.36 -3.99 -15.16
CA ALA A 143 -5.75 -3.51 -15.09
C ALA A 143 -6.01 -2.69 -13.82
N TYR A 144 -5.43 -3.11 -12.68
CA TYR A 144 -5.54 -2.33 -11.44
C TYR A 144 -4.92 -0.93 -11.58
N LEU A 145 -3.74 -0.82 -12.20
CA LEU A 145 -3.11 0.47 -12.47
C LEU A 145 -3.92 1.32 -13.45
N GLU A 146 -4.53 0.71 -14.46
CA GLU A 146 -5.43 1.41 -15.40
C GLU A 146 -6.66 2.00 -14.68
N ALA A 147 -7.22 1.27 -13.72
CA ALA A 147 -8.30 1.79 -12.88
C ALA A 147 -7.82 2.93 -11.95
N LEU A 148 -6.63 2.79 -11.35
CA LEU A 148 -6.05 3.76 -10.44
C LEU A 148 -5.66 5.06 -11.15
N VAL A 149 -5.10 4.97 -12.37
CA VAL A 149 -4.55 6.14 -13.07
C VAL A 149 -5.57 7.27 -13.23
N GLY A 150 -6.83 6.91 -13.43
CA GLY A 150 -7.93 7.88 -13.53
C GLY A 150 -8.13 8.71 -12.26
N SER A 151 -7.75 8.19 -11.10
CA SER A 151 -7.93 8.83 -9.79
C SER A 151 -6.76 9.73 -9.40
N VAL A 152 -5.57 9.50 -9.94
CA VAL A 152 -4.38 10.34 -9.67
C VAL A 152 -4.44 11.58 -10.55
N LYS A 153 -4.20 12.76 -9.97
CA LYS A 153 -4.16 14.03 -10.71
C LYS A 153 -3.03 14.05 -11.75
N PRO A 154 -3.11 14.85 -12.83
CA PRO A 154 -1.95 15.18 -13.64
C PRO A 154 -0.82 15.73 -12.74
N GLY A 155 0.41 15.22 -12.89
CA GLY A 155 1.52 15.54 -11.99
C GLY A 155 1.43 14.91 -10.59
N GLY A 156 0.35 14.22 -10.27
CA GLY A 156 0.23 13.42 -9.04
C GLY A 156 1.15 12.20 -9.08
N ARG A 157 1.35 11.57 -7.93
CA ARG A 157 2.38 10.53 -7.74
C ARG A 157 1.78 9.22 -7.29
N VAL A 158 2.46 8.13 -7.69
CA VAL A 158 2.24 6.79 -7.14
C VAL A 158 3.54 6.35 -6.49
N ALA A 159 3.49 5.93 -5.24
CA ALA A 159 4.62 5.47 -4.46
C ALA A 159 4.41 4.01 -4.06
N ILE A 160 5.39 3.17 -4.31
CA ILE A 160 5.28 1.72 -4.08
C ILE A 160 6.49 1.25 -3.28
N VAL A 161 6.21 0.58 -2.16
CA VAL A 161 7.19 -0.17 -1.37
C VAL A 161 6.82 -1.65 -1.47
N GLU A 162 7.72 -2.45 -2.02
CA GLU A 162 7.51 -3.90 -2.16
C GLU A 162 8.78 -4.71 -1.85
N GLN A 163 8.59 -5.98 -1.55
CA GLN A 163 9.66 -6.90 -1.20
C GLN A 163 10.60 -7.17 -2.38
N GLU A 164 11.90 -7.30 -2.08
CA GLU A 164 12.86 -7.77 -3.08
C GLU A 164 12.52 -9.19 -3.51
N PHE A 165 12.33 -9.39 -4.82
CA PHE A 165 11.92 -10.67 -5.42
C PHE A 165 12.77 -11.84 -4.97
N ASN A 166 14.08 -11.65 -4.81
CA ASN A 166 15.04 -12.68 -4.48
C ASN A 166 15.40 -12.76 -2.99
N ASP A 167 14.83 -11.89 -2.13
CA ASP A 167 15.09 -11.92 -0.70
C ASP A 167 14.67 -13.28 -0.09
N PRO A 168 15.51 -13.90 0.76
CA PRO A 168 15.22 -15.20 1.35
C PRO A 168 13.98 -15.20 2.27
N ILE A 169 13.65 -14.05 2.89
CA ILE A 169 12.47 -13.92 3.74
C ILE A 169 11.23 -13.78 2.85
N ALA A 170 11.29 -12.93 1.82
CA ALA A 170 10.22 -12.80 0.84
C ALA A 170 9.85 -14.15 0.20
N LYS A 171 10.86 -14.95 -0.15
CA LYS A 171 10.66 -16.32 -0.70
C LYS A 171 9.93 -17.28 0.24
N ARG A 172 9.97 -17.04 1.55
CA ARG A 172 9.20 -17.85 2.51
C ARG A 172 7.77 -17.34 2.67
N TRP A 173 7.55 -16.06 2.37
CA TRP A 173 6.27 -15.42 2.60
C TRP A 173 5.36 -15.53 1.37
N ASP A 174 5.91 -15.33 0.19
CA ASP A 174 5.12 -15.23 -1.03
C ASP A 174 5.58 -16.27 -2.06
N PRO A 175 4.64 -16.99 -2.70
CA PRO A 175 4.97 -17.90 -3.80
C PRO A 175 5.50 -17.11 -5.01
N PRO A 176 6.24 -17.75 -5.94
CA PRO A 176 6.86 -17.06 -7.06
C PRO A 176 5.92 -16.21 -7.91
N GLU A 177 4.68 -16.66 -8.11
CA GLU A 177 3.64 -16.02 -8.90
C GLU A 177 3.13 -14.70 -8.30
N ASP A 178 3.22 -14.56 -6.98
CA ASP A 178 2.79 -13.35 -6.28
C ASP A 178 3.93 -12.34 -6.14
N ARG A 179 5.18 -12.77 -6.22
CA ARG A 179 6.34 -11.89 -6.14
C ARG A 179 6.52 -11.11 -7.43
N ILE A 180 6.79 -9.82 -7.31
CA ILE A 180 6.99 -8.91 -8.44
C ILE A 180 8.37 -8.27 -8.36
N THR A 181 8.98 -8.04 -9.52
CA THR A 181 10.24 -7.29 -9.60
C THR A 181 9.97 -5.81 -9.80
N LYS A 182 10.93 -4.98 -9.37
CA LYS A 182 10.91 -3.55 -9.64
C LYS A 182 10.80 -3.24 -11.14
N ASP A 183 11.50 -4.01 -11.99
CA ASP A 183 11.48 -3.81 -13.45
C ASP A 183 10.10 -4.10 -14.06
N GLN A 184 9.40 -5.11 -13.55
CA GLN A 184 8.01 -5.36 -13.97
C GLN A 184 7.11 -4.18 -13.61
N VAL A 185 7.25 -3.64 -12.39
CA VAL A 185 6.46 -2.48 -11.97
C VAL A 185 6.80 -1.25 -12.79
N ASN A 186 8.09 -1.00 -13.08
CA ASN A 186 8.52 0.08 -13.97
C ASN A 186 7.83 0.00 -15.33
N ALA A 187 7.76 -1.20 -15.93
CA ALA A 187 7.11 -1.42 -17.21
C ALA A 187 5.59 -1.15 -17.15
N TRP A 188 4.90 -1.67 -16.14
CA TRP A 188 3.46 -1.43 -15.95
C TRP A 188 3.14 0.04 -15.73
N MET A 189 3.92 0.74 -14.90
CA MET A 189 3.73 2.17 -14.64
C MET A 189 3.96 3.01 -15.90
N ALA A 190 4.98 2.70 -16.70
CA ALA A 190 5.23 3.37 -17.97
C ALA A 190 4.05 3.17 -18.95
N ASN A 191 3.49 1.96 -19.04
CA ASN A 191 2.34 1.65 -19.90
C ASN A 191 1.10 2.48 -19.56
N VAL A 192 0.91 2.85 -18.30
CA VAL A 192 -0.24 3.69 -17.86
C VAL A 192 0.11 5.18 -17.77
N GLY A 193 1.26 5.60 -18.29
CA GLY A 193 1.64 7.01 -18.42
C GLY A 193 2.25 7.63 -17.17
N PHE A 194 2.98 6.84 -16.40
CA PHE A 194 3.82 7.33 -15.31
C PHE A 194 5.31 7.20 -15.65
N GLN A 195 6.11 8.08 -15.09
CA GLN A 195 7.57 8.04 -15.16
C GLN A 195 8.16 7.90 -13.75
N LEU A 196 9.24 7.15 -13.62
CA LEU A 196 9.99 7.03 -12.37
C LEU A 196 10.66 8.37 -12.04
N VAL A 197 10.42 8.90 -10.84
CA VAL A 197 10.98 10.18 -10.38
C VAL A 197 11.77 10.05 -9.07
N GLY A 198 11.68 8.92 -8.38
CA GLY A 198 12.44 8.65 -7.16
C GLY A 198 12.64 7.17 -6.91
N GLU A 199 13.81 6.83 -6.40
CA GLU A 199 14.16 5.50 -5.91
C GLU A 199 14.95 5.65 -4.61
N PHE A 200 14.58 4.89 -3.56
CA PHE A 200 15.12 5.05 -2.21
C PHE A 200 15.54 3.71 -1.61
N ASP A 201 16.73 3.65 -1.05
CA ASP A 201 17.38 2.47 -0.46
C ASP A 201 17.11 2.30 1.04
N ILE A 202 16.14 3.03 1.59
CA ILE A 202 15.87 3.04 3.04
C ILE A 202 15.53 1.68 3.65
N PHE A 203 15.24 0.69 2.83
CA PHE A 203 14.89 -0.67 3.24
C PHE A 203 15.90 -1.74 2.80
N GLN A 204 17.08 -1.34 2.31
CA GLN A 204 18.08 -2.24 1.73
C GLN A 204 19.39 -2.22 2.51
N GLY A 205 20.14 -3.33 2.46
CA GLY A 205 21.46 -3.45 3.03
C GLY A 205 21.53 -3.03 4.50
N GLU A 206 22.44 -2.11 4.83
CA GLU A 206 22.59 -1.59 6.18
C GLU A 206 21.42 -0.74 6.66
N ASN A 207 20.64 -0.18 5.73
CA ASN A 207 19.46 0.62 6.02
C ASN A 207 18.25 -0.24 6.39
N ASN A 208 18.25 -1.55 6.07
CA ASN A 208 17.18 -2.45 6.48
C ASN A 208 17.28 -2.73 7.99
N PRO A 209 16.24 -2.42 8.80
CA PRO A 209 16.29 -2.59 10.25
C PRO A 209 16.57 -4.04 10.63
N LYS A 210 17.75 -4.31 11.17
CA LYS A 210 18.16 -5.64 11.62
C LYS A 210 17.28 -6.09 12.79
N GLY A 211 16.82 -7.33 12.74
CA GLY A 211 16.00 -7.92 13.81
C GLY A 211 14.50 -7.74 13.65
N ALA A 212 14.04 -6.95 12.69
CA ALA A 212 12.60 -6.81 12.40
C ALA A 212 11.99 -8.05 11.71
N GLY A 213 12.81 -9.01 11.27
CA GLY A 213 12.34 -10.18 10.51
C GLY A 213 11.65 -9.82 9.18
N MET A 214 11.91 -8.62 8.68
CA MET A 214 11.33 -8.10 7.45
C MET A 214 12.29 -8.33 6.28
N PRO A 215 11.78 -8.66 5.08
CA PRO A 215 12.61 -8.75 3.89
C PRO A 215 13.17 -7.39 3.49
N GLU A 216 14.20 -7.38 2.66
CA GLU A 216 14.58 -6.18 1.93
C GLU A 216 13.44 -5.78 0.99
N ARG A 217 13.29 -4.47 0.79
CA ARG A 217 12.24 -3.89 -0.04
C ARG A 217 12.83 -2.78 -0.89
N TRP A 218 12.29 -2.62 -2.07
CA TRP A 218 12.53 -1.44 -2.87
C TRP A 218 11.42 -0.42 -2.64
N PHE A 219 11.78 0.84 -2.71
CA PHE A 219 10.86 1.97 -2.60
C PHE A 219 11.05 2.90 -3.79
N VAL A 220 10.01 3.06 -4.59
CA VAL A 220 10.00 3.86 -5.82
C VAL A 220 8.81 4.81 -5.84
N VAL A 221 9.01 5.96 -6.49
CA VAL A 221 7.99 6.98 -6.70
C VAL A 221 7.90 7.31 -8.18
N TYR A 222 6.70 7.30 -8.70
CA TYR A 222 6.37 7.66 -10.07
C TYR A 222 5.52 8.92 -10.10
N SER A 223 5.70 9.75 -11.12
CA SER A 223 4.83 10.90 -11.41
C SER A 223 3.99 10.63 -12.65
N ARG A 224 2.71 11.00 -12.59
CA ARG A 224 1.83 10.95 -13.75
C ARG A 224 2.23 12.01 -14.77
N ILE A 225 2.58 11.59 -16.00
CA ILE A 225 2.95 12.48 -17.09
C ILE A 225 1.74 13.35 -17.44
N SER A 226 1.91 14.65 -17.47
CA SER A 226 0.84 15.56 -17.88
C SER A 226 0.64 15.53 -19.41
N ALA A 227 -0.53 15.92 -19.86
CA ALA A 227 -0.81 15.98 -21.30
C ALA A 227 0.09 17.01 -22.04
N SER A 228 0.66 17.98 -21.31
CA SER A 228 1.60 18.98 -21.84
C SER A 228 3.02 18.43 -22.02
N ASP A 229 3.33 17.28 -21.45
CA ASP A 229 4.68 16.69 -21.41
C ASP A 229 4.83 15.50 -22.38
N ARG A 230 3.81 15.28 -23.23
CA ARG A 230 3.76 14.22 -24.26
C ARG A 230 4.12 14.74 -25.64
#